data_433b95f5cf8e03a088e3faf0aff622e7
#
_entry.id   433b95f5cf8e03a088e3faf0aff622e7
#
_cell.length_a   1.000
_cell.length_b   1.000
_cell.length_c   1.000
_cell.angle_alpha   90.00
_cell.angle_beta   90.00
_cell.angle_gamma   90.00
#
_symmetry.space_group_name_H-M   'P 1'
#
loop_
_entity.id
_entity.type
_entity.pdbx_description
1 polymer ?
#
loop_
_entity_poly.entity_id
_entity_poly.type
_entity_poly.pdbx_seq_one_letter_code
_entity_poly.pdbx_strand_id
1 'polypeptide(L)'
;PQTETDTAYVHSDGMYYDAKTNTWCLTAPVVINGKECAIVGASAVTSGVAHVAVLGGVNKDVFTRALNHPEEGYLAHSPEWYQFNKEIYLYHTITNSWVSEAQSEMLARAGAAIVPFKGDWYIIGGETKPGVRSAEVSAVTMEQRVGFGWLNWTVLIVYMIGMLGLGYFFMLRENSSEDFFKGGGLD
;
A
#
# COMPACT_ATOMS: atom_id res chain seq x y z
N PRO A 1 7.50 -16.41 -21.73
CA PRO A 1 7.16 -17.33 -22.82
C PRO A 1 7.10 -18.74 -22.24
N GLN A 2 5.92 -19.33 -22.30
CA GLN A 2 5.70 -20.69 -21.86
C GLN A 2 6.13 -21.62 -23.01
N THR A 3 7.06 -22.52 -22.75
CA THR A 3 7.33 -23.64 -23.64
C THR A 3 6.39 -24.79 -23.28
N GLU A 4 6.09 -25.69 -24.17
CA GLU A 4 5.16 -26.82 -23.95
C GLU A 4 5.54 -27.74 -22.78
N THR A 5 6.75 -27.59 -22.24
CA THR A 5 7.30 -28.38 -21.14
C THR A 5 7.43 -27.64 -19.82
N ASP A 6 7.16 -26.31 -19.79
CA ASP A 6 7.42 -25.49 -18.61
C ASP A 6 6.13 -25.25 -17.81
N THR A 7 6.23 -25.43 -16.50
CA THR A 7 5.17 -25.06 -15.57
C THR A 7 5.08 -23.54 -15.48
N ALA A 8 3.89 -22.99 -15.71
CA ALA A 8 3.64 -21.57 -15.55
C ALA A 8 3.59 -21.20 -14.07
N TYR A 9 4.19 -20.06 -13.72
CA TYR A 9 4.03 -19.47 -12.40
C TYR A 9 3.89 -17.94 -12.52
N VAL A 10 3.25 -17.36 -11.51
CA VAL A 10 3.04 -15.92 -11.42
C VAL A 10 4.02 -15.36 -10.42
N HIS A 11 4.86 -14.44 -10.89
CA HIS A 11 5.80 -13.73 -10.05
C HIS A 11 5.08 -12.78 -9.08
N SER A 12 5.60 -12.69 -7.87
CA SER A 12 5.16 -11.71 -6.86
C SER A 12 6.14 -10.54 -6.72
N ASP A 13 7.30 -10.61 -7.36
CA ASP A 13 8.31 -9.56 -7.39
C ASP A 13 8.03 -8.49 -8.45
N GLY A 14 8.70 -7.38 -8.33
CA GLY A 14 8.64 -6.27 -9.26
C GLY A 14 9.95 -5.48 -9.27
N MET A 15 10.05 -4.56 -10.20
CA MET A 15 11.21 -3.68 -10.33
C MET A 15 10.77 -2.24 -10.59
N TYR A 16 11.56 -1.29 -10.11
CA TYR A 16 11.44 0.10 -10.50
C TYR A 16 12.76 0.61 -11.08
N TYR A 17 12.65 1.56 -11.99
CA TYR A 17 13.80 2.22 -12.57
C TYR A 17 14.12 3.50 -11.81
N ASP A 18 15.35 3.61 -11.29
CA ASP A 18 15.86 4.83 -10.69
C ASP A 18 16.63 5.64 -11.75
N ALA A 19 16.01 6.73 -12.19
CA ALA A 19 16.60 7.61 -13.20
C ALA A 19 17.85 8.38 -12.73
N LYS A 20 18.06 8.53 -11.42
CA LYS A 20 19.25 9.23 -10.88
C LYS A 20 20.50 8.37 -10.97
N THR A 21 20.34 7.09 -10.69
CA THR A 21 21.46 6.12 -10.74
C THR A 21 21.51 5.35 -12.05
N ASN A 22 20.50 5.50 -12.91
CA ASN A 22 20.32 4.76 -14.17
C ASN A 22 20.34 3.23 -13.94
N THR A 23 19.67 2.78 -12.90
CA THR A 23 19.62 1.36 -12.49
C THR A 23 18.20 0.86 -12.27
N TRP A 24 18.03 -0.45 -12.45
CA TRP A 24 16.82 -1.16 -12.02
C TRP A 24 17.00 -1.71 -10.61
N CYS A 25 16.02 -1.44 -9.76
CA CYS A 25 16.02 -1.88 -8.37
C CYS A 25 14.82 -2.81 -8.13
N LEU A 26 15.00 -3.84 -7.30
CA LEU A 26 13.92 -4.74 -6.93
C LEU A 26 12.98 -4.08 -5.92
N THR A 27 11.67 -4.25 -6.13
CA THR A 27 10.68 -3.99 -5.09
C THR A 27 10.57 -5.21 -4.16
N ALA A 28 10.05 -4.99 -2.96
CA ALA A 28 9.62 -6.12 -2.13
C ALA A 28 8.57 -6.95 -2.88
N PRO A 29 8.58 -8.28 -2.74
CA PRO A 29 7.52 -9.11 -3.29
C PRO A 29 6.17 -8.75 -2.68
N VAL A 30 5.10 -8.91 -3.47
CA VAL A 30 3.74 -8.64 -3.00
C VAL A 30 3.31 -9.74 -2.03
N VAL A 31 3.59 -9.52 -0.75
CA VAL A 31 3.23 -10.43 0.35
C VAL A 31 2.31 -9.69 1.31
N ILE A 32 1.06 -10.14 1.41
CA ILE A 32 0.04 -9.56 2.28
C ILE A 32 -0.33 -10.61 3.33
N ASN A 33 -0.22 -10.26 4.60
CA ASN A 33 -0.51 -11.15 5.73
C ASN A 33 0.22 -12.52 5.63
N GLY A 34 1.46 -12.51 5.14
CA GLY A 34 2.27 -13.72 4.97
C GLY A 34 1.91 -14.57 3.74
N LYS A 35 0.96 -14.14 2.91
CA LYS A 35 0.58 -14.81 1.67
C LYS A 35 1.11 -14.02 0.46
N GLU A 36 1.73 -14.72 -0.50
CA GLU A 36 2.07 -14.14 -1.79
C GLU A 36 0.82 -13.84 -2.61
N CYS A 37 0.75 -12.63 -3.13
CA CYS A 37 -0.34 -12.16 -3.97
C CYS A 37 0.16 -11.87 -5.40
N ALA A 38 -0.78 -11.78 -6.34
CA ALA A 38 -0.51 -11.34 -7.70
C ALA A 38 -1.14 -9.97 -7.95
N ILE A 39 -0.48 -9.19 -8.81
CA ILE A 39 -1.02 -7.94 -9.33
C ILE A 39 -1.31 -8.03 -10.84
N VAL A 40 -1.42 -9.26 -11.36
CA VAL A 40 -1.73 -9.52 -12.77
C VAL A 40 -3.14 -9.02 -13.07
N GLY A 41 -3.27 -8.20 -14.11
CA GLY A 41 -4.54 -7.58 -14.45
C GLY A 41 -5.06 -6.56 -13.43
N ALA A 42 -4.28 -6.21 -12.41
CA ALA A 42 -4.60 -5.12 -11.52
C ALA A 42 -4.32 -3.76 -12.17
N SER A 43 -4.89 -2.72 -11.59
CA SER A 43 -4.64 -1.34 -11.99
C SER A 43 -3.99 -0.56 -10.85
N ALA A 44 -3.12 0.38 -11.18
CA ALA A 44 -2.36 1.13 -10.19
C ALA A 44 -2.59 2.64 -10.31
N VAL A 45 -2.56 3.31 -9.17
CA VAL A 45 -2.67 4.77 -9.06
C VAL A 45 -1.79 5.28 -7.92
N THR A 46 -1.26 6.47 -8.06
CA THR A 46 -0.48 7.10 -6.98
C THR A 46 -1.39 7.52 -5.83
N SER A 47 -0.94 7.30 -4.60
CA SER A 47 -1.64 7.68 -3.36
C SER A 47 -0.73 8.52 -2.49
N GLY A 48 -1.00 9.82 -2.41
CA GLY A 48 -0.12 10.77 -1.74
C GLY A 48 1.27 10.84 -2.38
N VAL A 49 2.31 11.08 -1.55
CA VAL A 49 3.68 11.32 -2.04
C VAL A 49 4.58 10.08 -2.04
N ALA A 50 4.19 9.02 -1.33
CA ALA A 50 5.07 7.87 -1.09
C ALA A 50 4.38 6.51 -1.29
N HIS A 51 3.14 6.47 -1.79
CA HIS A 51 2.42 5.22 -1.99
C HIS A 51 1.98 5.05 -3.44
N VAL A 52 1.92 3.79 -3.85
CA VAL A 52 1.23 3.34 -5.05
C VAL A 52 0.14 2.38 -4.61
N ALA A 53 -1.11 2.72 -4.91
CA ALA A 53 -2.26 1.85 -4.68
C ALA A 53 -2.46 0.93 -5.90
N VAL A 54 -2.67 -0.35 -5.62
CA VAL A 54 -2.95 -1.38 -6.64
C VAL A 54 -4.29 -2.02 -6.28
N LEU A 55 -5.19 -2.03 -7.24
CA LEU A 55 -6.59 -2.43 -7.05
C LEU A 55 -6.99 -3.51 -8.07
N GLY A 56 -7.77 -4.47 -7.62
CA GLY A 56 -8.28 -5.55 -8.47
C GLY A 56 -7.20 -6.56 -8.90
N GLY A 57 -7.41 -7.14 -10.07
CA GLY A 57 -6.54 -8.18 -10.62
C GLY A 57 -6.98 -9.59 -10.23
N VAL A 58 -6.26 -10.57 -10.78
CA VAL A 58 -6.58 -11.99 -10.63
C VAL A 58 -6.06 -12.56 -9.31
N ASN A 59 -6.70 -13.62 -8.83
CA ASN A 59 -6.16 -14.42 -7.73
C ASN A 59 -4.98 -15.27 -8.23
N LYS A 60 -3.83 -15.17 -7.54
CA LYS A 60 -2.59 -15.87 -7.93
C LYS A 60 -2.80 -17.37 -8.07
N ASP A 61 -3.41 -18.01 -7.06
CA ASP A 61 -3.53 -19.46 -6.98
C ASP A 61 -4.48 -20.00 -8.04
N VAL A 62 -5.65 -19.34 -8.21
CA VAL A 62 -6.65 -19.73 -9.22
C VAL A 62 -6.07 -19.56 -10.63
N PHE A 63 -5.41 -18.42 -10.88
CA PHE A 63 -4.83 -18.13 -12.19
C PHE A 63 -3.68 -19.07 -12.54
N THR A 64 -2.76 -19.32 -11.60
CA THR A 64 -1.64 -20.26 -11.82
C THR A 64 -2.15 -21.67 -12.08
N ARG A 65 -3.18 -22.11 -11.33
CA ARG A 65 -3.80 -23.43 -11.56
C ARG A 65 -4.44 -23.53 -12.94
N ALA A 66 -5.14 -22.50 -13.39
CA ALA A 66 -5.76 -22.49 -14.71
C ALA A 66 -4.74 -22.52 -15.85
N LEU A 67 -3.55 -21.95 -15.66
CA LEU A 67 -2.47 -21.99 -16.65
C LEU A 67 -1.83 -23.38 -16.75
N ASN A 68 -1.67 -24.06 -15.61
CA ASN A 68 -0.97 -25.35 -15.55
C ASN A 68 -1.89 -26.55 -15.75
N HIS A 69 -3.15 -26.40 -15.39
CA HIS A 69 -4.17 -27.45 -15.46
C HIS A 69 -5.44 -26.88 -16.11
N PRO A 70 -5.43 -26.63 -17.43
CA PRO A 70 -6.62 -26.15 -18.13
C PRO A 70 -7.76 -27.17 -17.98
N GLU A 71 -8.92 -26.70 -17.56
CA GLU A 71 -10.12 -27.54 -17.44
C GLU A 71 -11.19 -27.15 -18.48
N GLU A 72 -11.91 -28.14 -18.99
CA GLU A 72 -13.07 -27.89 -19.83
C GLU A 72 -14.13 -27.12 -19.01
N GLY A 73 -14.67 -26.03 -19.58
CA GLY A 73 -15.65 -25.21 -18.88
C GLY A 73 -15.07 -24.17 -17.93
N TYR A 74 -13.74 -23.93 -17.92
CA TYR A 74 -13.11 -22.88 -17.11
C TYR A 74 -13.85 -21.53 -17.17
N LEU A 75 -14.33 -21.14 -18.35
CA LEU A 75 -15.06 -19.88 -18.55
C LEU A 75 -16.54 -19.92 -18.10
N ALA A 76 -17.07 -21.10 -17.77
CA ALA A 76 -18.48 -21.27 -17.40
C ALA A 76 -18.74 -20.99 -15.90
N HIS A 77 -17.70 -20.92 -15.08
CA HIS A 77 -17.86 -20.64 -13.65
C HIS A 77 -18.44 -19.26 -13.37
N SER A 78 -19.05 -19.09 -12.19
CA SER A 78 -19.52 -17.80 -11.71
C SER A 78 -18.34 -16.86 -11.39
N PRO A 79 -18.53 -15.53 -11.36
CA PRO A 79 -17.47 -14.59 -11.05
C PRO A 79 -16.75 -14.86 -9.71
N GLU A 80 -17.47 -15.33 -8.70
CA GLU A 80 -16.95 -15.58 -7.36
C GLU A 80 -15.90 -16.73 -7.35
N TRP A 81 -16.03 -17.67 -8.28
CA TRP A 81 -15.13 -18.81 -8.40
C TRP A 81 -13.70 -18.38 -8.73
N TYR A 82 -13.53 -17.28 -9.52
CA TYR A 82 -12.21 -16.77 -9.93
C TYR A 82 -11.50 -16.04 -8.80
N GLN A 83 -12.20 -15.66 -7.74
CA GLN A 83 -11.67 -15.02 -6.55
C GLN A 83 -10.76 -13.81 -6.88
N PHE A 84 -11.20 -12.96 -7.80
CA PHE A 84 -10.44 -11.74 -8.12
C PHE A 84 -10.20 -10.92 -6.86
N ASN A 85 -9.06 -10.21 -6.83
CA ASN A 85 -8.65 -9.43 -5.67
C ASN A 85 -9.68 -8.35 -5.34
N LYS A 86 -10.06 -8.31 -4.06
CA LYS A 86 -11.05 -7.38 -3.50
C LYS A 86 -10.42 -6.34 -2.61
N GLU A 87 -9.10 -6.40 -2.43
CA GLU A 87 -8.35 -5.57 -1.52
C GLU A 87 -7.61 -4.47 -2.28
N ILE A 88 -7.37 -3.36 -1.60
CA ILE A 88 -6.45 -2.33 -2.06
C ILE A 88 -5.08 -2.65 -1.47
N TYR A 89 -4.12 -2.97 -2.32
CA TYR A 89 -2.73 -3.13 -1.91
C TYR A 89 -2.02 -1.79 -2.01
N LEU A 90 -1.37 -1.37 -0.94
CA LEU A 90 -0.54 -0.16 -0.92
C LEU A 90 0.93 -0.55 -0.86
N TYR A 91 1.67 -0.13 -1.85
CA TYR A 91 3.12 -0.17 -1.86
C TYR A 91 3.69 1.14 -1.35
N HIS A 92 4.50 1.08 -0.28
CA HIS A 92 5.20 2.24 0.26
C HIS A 92 6.59 2.33 -0.36
N THR A 93 6.85 3.36 -1.16
CA THR A 93 8.06 3.48 -1.99
C THR A 93 9.34 3.71 -1.19
N ILE A 94 9.25 4.29 0.01
CA ILE A 94 10.43 4.58 0.85
C ILE A 94 10.83 3.35 1.68
N THR A 95 9.86 2.66 2.29
CA THR A 95 10.13 1.49 3.13
C THR A 95 10.21 0.20 2.35
N ASN A 96 9.89 0.23 1.05
CA ASN A 96 9.85 -0.93 0.17
C ASN A 96 9.00 -2.06 0.77
N SER A 97 7.74 -1.75 1.09
CA SER A 97 6.84 -2.69 1.78
C SER A 97 5.42 -2.60 1.26
N TRP A 98 4.67 -3.69 1.41
CA TRP A 98 3.28 -3.82 1.00
C TRP A 98 2.36 -3.97 2.20
N VAL A 99 1.17 -3.35 2.13
CA VAL A 99 0.09 -3.53 3.09
C VAL A 99 -1.25 -3.63 2.35
N SER A 100 -2.25 -4.24 2.99
CA SER A 100 -3.64 -4.20 2.55
C SER A 100 -4.39 -3.16 3.38
N GLU A 101 -5.12 -2.26 2.74
CA GLU A 101 -5.81 -1.14 3.42
C GLU A 101 -7.30 -1.42 3.57
N ALA A 102 -7.99 -1.74 2.50
CA ALA A 102 -9.44 -1.89 2.48
C ALA A 102 -9.86 -3.03 1.56
N GLN A 103 -11.07 -3.53 1.77
CA GLN A 103 -11.68 -4.59 0.98
C GLN A 103 -13.08 -4.19 0.52
N SER A 104 -13.39 -4.46 -0.77
CA SER A 104 -14.72 -4.26 -1.33
C SER A 104 -14.96 -5.17 -2.53
N GLU A 105 -16.19 -5.68 -2.65
CA GLU A 105 -16.61 -6.48 -3.81
C GLU A 105 -16.47 -5.74 -5.14
N MET A 106 -16.65 -4.41 -5.13
CA MET A 106 -16.52 -3.59 -6.34
C MET A 106 -15.09 -3.60 -6.93
N LEU A 107 -14.08 -4.00 -6.15
CA LEU A 107 -12.69 -4.10 -6.58
C LEU A 107 -12.39 -5.41 -7.29
N ALA A 108 -13.27 -6.42 -7.24
CA ALA A 108 -13.09 -7.73 -7.84
C ALA A 108 -13.18 -7.67 -9.37
N ARG A 109 -12.25 -6.95 -9.99
CA ARG A 109 -12.18 -6.75 -11.44
C ARG A 109 -10.74 -6.83 -11.92
N ALA A 110 -10.55 -7.37 -13.13
CA ALA A 110 -9.26 -7.35 -13.80
C ALA A 110 -9.31 -6.40 -15.01
N GLY A 111 -8.21 -5.70 -15.29
CA GLY A 111 -8.09 -4.82 -16.45
C GLY A 111 -9.01 -3.59 -16.43
N ALA A 112 -9.46 -3.14 -15.25
CA ALA A 112 -10.21 -1.90 -15.11
C ALA A 112 -9.29 -0.68 -15.31
N ALA A 113 -9.81 0.44 -15.78
CA ALA A 113 -9.11 1.71 -15.76
C ALA A 113 -9.32 2.40 -14.40
N ILE A 114 -8.29 3.06 -13.87
CA ILE A 114 -8.42 3.90 -12.68
C ILE A 114 -8.11 5.34 -13.05
N VAL A 115 -9.00 6.26 -12.69
CA VAL A 115 -8.85 7.69 -12.92
C VAL A 115 -8.98 8.43 -11.59
N PRO A 116 -7.90 9.10 -11.11
CA PRO A 116 -8.00 9.98 -9.96
C PRO A 116 -8.72 11.28 -10.35
N PHE A 117 -9.74 11.65 -9.61
CA PHE A 117 -10.48 12.88 -9.83
C PHE A 117 -11.06 13.44 -8.53
N LYS A 118 -10.75 14.69 -8.22
CA LYS A 118 -11.23 15.42 -7.02
C LYS A 118 -11.00 14.69 -5.67
N GLY A 119 -9.91 13.93 -5.57
CA GLY A 119 -9.57 13.19 -4.35
C GLY A 119 -10.12 11.77 -4.28
N ASP A 120 -11.00 11.39 -5.19
CA ASP A 120 -11.53 10.04 -5.34
C ASP A 120 -10.83 9.29 -6.49
N TRP A 121 -10.91 7.97 -6.45
CA TRP A 121 -10.49 7.11 -7.55
C TRP A 121 -11.70 6.48 -8.22
N TYR A 122 -11.86 6.74 -9.50
CA TYR A 122 -12.92 6.15 -10.31
C TYR A 122 -12.39 4.90 -11.01
N ILE A 123 -13.01 3.76 -10.73
CA ILE A 123 -12.71 2.47 -11.34
C ILE A 123 -13.72 2.27 -12.46
N ILE A 124 -13.23 2.16 -13.69
CA ILE A 124 -14.08 2.16 -14.90
C ILE A 124 -13.93 0.82 -15.61
N GLY A 125 -15.05 0.12 -15.81
CA GLY A 125 -15.09 -1.12 -16.56
C GLY A 125 -14.34 -2.27 -15.89
N GLY A 126 -13.55 -2.99 -16.66
CA GLY A 126 -12.84 -4.20 -16.26
C GLY A 126 -13.64 -5.47 -16.47
N GLU A 127 -13.02 -6.61 -16.21
CA GLU A 127 -13.62 -7.93 -16.31
C GLU A 127 -13.98 -8.45 -14.91
N THR A 128 -15.20 -8.91 -14.72
CA THR A 128 -15.65 -9.57 -13.48
C THR A 128 -15.32 -11.05 -13.47
N LYS A 129 -15.11 -11.63 -14.64
CA LYS A 129 -14.54 -12.95 -14.88
C LYS A 129 -13.93 -12.95 -16.29
N PRO A 130 -13.03 -13.90 -16.62
CA PRO A 130 -12.40 -13.95 -17.93
C PRO A 130 -13.42 -13.86 -19.07
N GLY A 131 -13.22 -12.86 -19.98
CA GLY A 131 -14.08 -12.63 -21.12
C GLY A 131 -15.41 -11.92 -20.86
N VAL A 132 -15.75 -11.59 -19.61
CA VAL A 132 -16.98 -10.87 -19.26
C VAL A 132 -16.66 -9.49 -18.68
N ARG A 133 -16.88 -8.47 -19.49
CA ARG A 133 -16.61 -7.08 -19.17
C ARG A 133 -17.80 -6.41 -18.50
N SER A 134 -17.49 -5.57 -17.50
CA SER A 134 -18.45 -4.69 -16.84
C SER A 134 -18.42 -3.29 -17.47
N ALA A 135 -19.57 -2.67 -17.59
CA ALA A 135 -19.69 -1.25 -17.93
C ALA A 135 -19.81 -0.35 -16.69
N GLU A 136 -19.69 -0.92 -15.52
CA GLU A 136 -19.88 -0.23 -14.26
C GLU A 136 -18.73 0.72 -13.95
N VAL A 137 -19.08 1.88 -13.38
CA VAL A 137 -18.14 2.86 -12.84
C VAL A 137 -18.35 2.90 -11.32
N SER A 138 -17.28 2.64 -10.57
CA SER A 138 -17.29 2.67 -9.12
C SER A 138 -16.35 3.75 -8.60
N ALA A 139 -16.69 4.42 -7.52
CA ALA A 139 -15.83 5.40 -6.87
C ALA A 139 -15.29 4.86 -5.54
N VAL A 140 -14.00 5.05 -5.31
CA VAL A 140 -13.32 4.79 -4.04
C VAL A 140 -12.86 6.11 -3.48
N THR A 141 -13.42 6.47 -2.31
CA THR A 141 -13.01 7.65 -1.57
C THR A 141 -11.97 7.22 -0.52
N MET A 142 -10.77 7.78 -0.63
CA MET A 142 -9.74 7.59 0.40
C MET A 142 -9.93 8.68 1.44
N GLU A 143 -10.51 8.34 2.60
CA GLU A 143 -10.55 9.26 3.73
C GLU A 143 -9.12 9.53 4.22
N GLN A 144 -8.54 10.62 3.75
CA GLN A 144 -7.34 11.15 4.37
C GLN A 144 -7.73 11.66 5.76
N ARG A 145 -7.40 10.91 6.79
CA ARG A 145 -7.45 11.44 8.15
C ARG A 145 -6.40 12.53 8.29
N VAL A 146 -6.69 13.69 7.71
CA VAL A 146 -5.87 14.88 7.84
C VAL A 146 -6.20 15.51 9.19
N GLY A 147 -5.49 15.10 10.21
CA GLY A 147 -5.65 15.73 11.51
C GLY A 147 -4.72 15.12 12.56
N PHE A 148 -3.87 15.96 13.12
CA PHE A 148 -3.16 15.64 14.34
C PHE A 148 -4.21 15.64 15.46
N GLY A 149 -4.80 14.46 15.77
CA GLY A 149 -5.93 14.32 16.68
C GLY A 149 -5.72 15.03 18.02
N TRP A 150 -6.80 15.40 18.71
CA TRP A 150 -6.73 16.13 19.97
C TRP A 150 -5.82 15.46 21.02
N LEU A 151 -5.76 14.13 21.03
CA LEU A 151 -4.88 13.36 21.92
C LEU A 151 -3.40 13.67 21.64
N ASN A 152 -3.00 13.71 20.38
CA ASN A 152 -1.63 14.03 19.97
C ASN A 152 -1.26 15.47 20.34
N TRP A 153 -2.19 16.42 20.17
CA TRP A 153 -2.01 17.79 20.62
C TRP A 153 -1.85 17.87 22.14
N THR A 154 -2.64 17.11 22.90
CA THR A 154 -2.54 17.07 24.37
C THR A 154 -1.17 16.57 24.81
N VAL A 155 -0.70 15.45 24.22
CA VAL A 155 0.64 14.88 24.54
C VAL A 155 1.73 15.90 24.20
N LEU A 156 1.66 16.54 23.04
CA LEU A 156 2.64 17.55 22.63
C LEU A 156 2.68 18.73 23.61
N ILE A 157 1.51 19.26 23.99
CA ILE A 157 1.40 20.40 24.91
C ILE A 157 1.93 20.03 26.30
N VAL A 158 1.56 18.86 26.85
CA VAL A 158 2.07 18.37 28.15
C VAL A 158 3.58 18.21 28.11
N TYR A 159 4.13 17.62 27.04
CA TYR A 159 5.56 17.52 26.86
C TYR A 159 6.26 18.87 26.82
N MET A 160 5.74 19.83 26.05
CA MET A 160 6.28 21.19 25.98
C MET A 160 6.25 21.91 27.33
N ILE A 161 5.15 21.81 28.07
CA ILE A 161 5.02 22.38 29.41
C ILE A 161 6.04 21.73 30.38
N GLY A 162 6.21 20.40 30.30
CA GLY A 162 7.20 19.68 31.09
C GLY A 162 8.63 20.15 30.81
N MET A 163 8.99 20.29 29.55
CA MET A 163 10.31 20.79 29.15
C MET A 163 10.57 22.23 29.61
N LEU A 164 9.57 23.12 29.46
CA LEU A 164 9.66 24.49 29.94
C LEU A 164 9.75 24.57 31.46
N GLY A 165 8.98 23.72 32.17
CA GLY A 165 9.03 23.61 33.64
C GLY A 165 10.39 23.14 34.13
N LEU A 166 10.99 22.15 33.49
CA LEU A 166 12.36 21.70 33.81
C LEU A 166 13.39 22.79 33.55
N GLY A 167 13.31 23.45 32.38
CA GLY A 167 14.21 24.57 32.06
C GLY A 167 14.10 25.71 33.10
N TYR A 168 12.88 26.08 33.49
CA TYR A 168 12.66 27.07 34.53
C TYR A 168 13.18 26.62 35.91
N PHE A 169 12.97 25.35 36.28
CA PHE A 169 13.50 24.78 37.52
C PHE A 169 15.03 24.85 37.60
N PHE A 170 15.72 24.47 36.51
CA PHE A 170 17.18 24.56 36.46
C PHE A 170 17.66 26.02 36.47
N MET A 171 16.99 26.91 35.75
CA MET A 171 17.31 28.35 35.77
C MET A 171 17.23 28.94 37.18
N LEU A 172 16.26 28.53 38.00
CA LEU A 172 16.16 29.00 39.41
C LEU A 172 17.23 28.40 40.32
N ARG A 173 17.76 27.23 39.96
CA ARG A 173 18.76 26.52 40.76
C ARG A 173 20.19 26.91 40.45
N GLU A 174 20.44 27.42 39.27
CA GLU A 174 21.76 27.89 38.83
C GLU A 174 21.97 29.36 39.28
N ASN A 175 22.87 29.55 40.25
CA ASN A 175 23.20 30.87 40.82
C ASN A 175 24.37 31.58 40.09
N SER A 176 25.02 30.95 39.14
CA SER A 176 26.08 31.58 38.37
C SER A 176 26.25 30.99 36.96
N SER A 177 26.70 31.80 36.02
CA SER A 177 27.02 31.41 34.65
C SER A 177 28.17 30.37 34.57
N GLU A 178 29.02 30.25 35.58
CA GLU A 178 30.10 29.25 35.62
C GLU A 178 29.59 27.84 35.89
N ASP A 179 28.54 27.66 36.69
CA ASP A 179 27.92 26.35 36.95
C ASP A 179 27.27 25.77 35.72
N PHE A 180 26.74 26.60 34.85
CA PHE A 180 26.16 26.18 33.58
C PHE A 180 27.19 25.52 32.65
N PHE A 181 28.40 26.09 32.55
CA PHE A 181 29.46 25.56 31.67
C PHE A 181 30.20 24.36 32.27
N LYS A 182 30.22 24.18 33.58
CA LYS A 182 30.87 23.04 34.25
C LYS A 182 30.00 21.80 34.39
N GLY A 183 28.70 21.87 33.99
CA GLY A 183 27.82 20.70 34.03
C GLY A 183 27.60 20.11 35.42
N GLY A 184 27.65 20.94 36.48
CA GLY A 184 27.41 20.48 37.87
C GLY A 184 28.39 19.41 38.36
N GLY A 185 29.68 19.61 38.09
CA GLY A 185 30.74 18.70 38.58
C GLY A 185 30.75 18.65 40.12
N LEU A 186 30.49 17.49 40.66
CA LEU A 186 30.67 17.15 42.06
C LEU A 186 32.17 17.22 42.36
N ASP A 187 32.58 18.13 43.24
CA ASP A 187 33.82 18.01 43.99
C ASP A 187 33.69 16.96 45.10
#